data_28372167913ed36dbcc57db609e1b51a
#
_entry.id   28372167913ed36dbcc57db609e1b51a
#
_cell.length_a   1.000
_cell.length_b   1.000
_cell.length_c   1.000
_cell.angle_alpha   90.00
_cell.angle_beta   90.00
_cell.angle_gamma   90.00
#
_symmetry.space_group_name_H-M   'P 1'
#
loop_
_entity.id
_entity.type
_entity.pdbx_description
1 polymer ?
#
loop_
_entity_poly.entity_id
_entity_poly.type
_entity_poly.pdbx_seq_one_letter_code
_entity_poly.pdbx_strand_id
1 'polypeptide(L)'
;VSLYNRASVSRRSPIDSNAEKTDRQGLVPFFRGIHSQHEMNKLTFVCIGTDRSSGDSLGPLVGTMLMEQGFPHVIGTMTEPCDADHLVSYLERIPQDHHVIAIDACLGQQGSAGMFLVAHEPLTPARSVGLAAVCRRLQRRSYCE
;
A
#
# COMPACT_ATOMS: atom_id res chain seq x y z
N VAL A 1 -2.27 -1.52 -5.77
CA VAL A 1 -2.22 -2.31 -4.52
C VAL A 1 -0.89 -3.01 -4.46
N SER A 2 -0.14 -2.84 -3.39
CA SER A 2 1.16 -3.48 -3.19
C SER A 2 1.23 -4.16 -1.83
N LEU A 3 1.86 -5.33 -1.79
CA LEU A 3 2.20 -6.04 -0.55
C LEU A 3 3.68 -5.83 -0.24
N TYR A 4 3.94 -5.44 0.99
CA TYR A 4 5.28 -5.34 1.53
C TYR A 4 5.51 -6.40 2.62
N ASN A 5 6.48 -7.30 2.38
CA ASN A 5 7.01 -8.19 3.40
C ASN A 5 8.41 -7.72 3.78
N ARG A 6 8.64 -7.43 5.06
CA ARG A 6 9.92 -6.96 5.59
C ARG A 6 11.11 -7.94 5.41
N ALA A 7 10.84 -9.20 5.11
CA ALA A 7 11.86 -10.27 5.17
C ALA A 7 12.67 -10.50 3.87
N SER A 8 12.34 -9.87 2.74
CA SER A 8 13.02 -10.12 1.47
C SER A 8 13.39 -8.85 0.73
N VAL A 9 14.51 -8.23 1.06
CA VAL A 9 15.06 -7.12 0.30
C VAL A 9 16.21 -7.60 -0.58
N SER A 10 15.95 -7.83 -1.85
CA SER A 10 16.96 -7.98 -2.89
C SER A 10 17.28 -6.61 -3.50
N ARG A 11 18.58 -6.33 -3.70
CA ARG A 11 19.07 -5.09 -4.35
C ARG A 11 18.76 -5.13 -5.84
N ARG A 12 17.65 -4.55 -6.28
CA ARG A 12 17.39 -4.25 -7.71
C ARG A 12 16.86 -2.84 -7.86
N SER A 13 17.11 -2.22 -9.01
CA SER A 13 16.79 -0.84 -9.33
C SER A 13 15.30 -0.52 -9.29
N PRO A 14 14.93 0.76 -9.07
CA PRO A 14 13.58 1.17 -8.61
C PRO A 14 12.45 1.12 -9.62
N ILE A 15 12.54 0.41 -10.74
CA ILE A 15 11.55 0.47 -11.83
C ILE A 15 11.20 -0.89 -12.45
N ASP A 16 11.95 -1.93 -12.18
CA ASP A 16 11.59 -3.30 -12.59
C ASP A 16 10.81 -3.98 -11.47
N SER A 17 9.71 -3.38 -11.09
CA SER A 17 8.75 -4.02 -10.24
C SER A 17 8.08 -5.15 -11.04
N ASN A 18 8.05 -6.35 -10.49
CA ASN A 18 7.18 -7.43 -10.92
C ASN A 18 5.69 -7.07 -10.69
N ALA A 19 5.32 -5.81 -10.92
CA ALA A 19 3.95 -5.36 -10.81
C ALA A 19 3.15 -5.95 -11.97
N GLU A 20 2.15 -6.73 -11.65
CA GLU A 20 1.24 -7.32 -12.61
C GLU A 20 0.04 -6.38 -12.80
N LYS A 21 -0.29 -6.12 -14.07
CA LYS A 21 -1.51 -5.39 -14.42
C LYS A 21 -2.67 -6.37 -14.46
N THR A 22 -3.69 -6.12 -13.67
CA THR A 22 -4.86 -6.98 -13.56
C THR A 22 -6.17 -6.19 -13.55
N ASP A 23 -7.26 -6.86 -13.82
CA ASP A 23 -8.60 -6.35 -13.68
C ASP A 23 -9.19 -6.69 -12.29
N ARG A 24 -10.47 -6.38 -12.10
CA ARG A 24 -11.20 -6.71 -10.88
C ARG A 24 -11.19 -8.20 -10.55
N GLN A 25 -11.20 -9.07 -11.56
CA GLN A 25 -11.25 -10.52 -11.34
C GLN A 25 -9.91 -11.05 -10.81
N GLY A 26 -8.80 -10.48 -11.28
CA GLY A 26 -7.46 -10.85 -10.80
C GLY A 26 -7.12 -10.37 -9.39
N LEU A 27 -7.85 -9.37 -8.85
CA LEU A 27 -7.69 -8.97 -7.44
C LEU A 27 -8.08 -10.09 -6.46
N VAL A 28 -9.07 -10.89 -6.79
CA VAL A 28 -9.58 -11.95 -5.89
C VAL A 28 -8.51 -13.00 -5.58
N PRO A 29 -7.85 -13.63 -6.56
CA PRO A 29 -6.77 -14.57 -6.28
C PRO A 29 -5.57 -13.92 -5.60
N PHE A 30 -5.24 -12.66 -5.93
CA PHE A 30 -4.18 -11.91 -5.26
C PHE A 30 -4.44 -11.79 -3.75
N PHE A 31 -5.60 -11.30 -3.33
CA PHE A 31 -5.95 -11.17 -1.92
C PHE A 31 -6.14 -12.52 -1.21
N ARG A 32 -6.64 -13.53 -1.92
CA ARG A 32 -6.69 -14.90 -1.36
C ARG A 32 -5.29 -15.44 -1.05
N GLY A 33 -4.33 -15.19 -1.92
CA GLY A 33 -2.93 -15.55 -1.69
C GLY A 33 -2.38 -14.92 -0.41
N ILE A 34 -2.65 -13.63 -0.19
CA ILE A 34 -2.26 -12.92 1.03
C ILE A 34 -2.93 -13.56 2.26
N HIS A 35 -4.25 -13.72 2.21
CA HIS A 35 -5.02 -14.25 3.33
C HIS A 35 -4.61 -15.69 3.70
N SER A 36 -4.17 -16.50 2.74
CA SER A 36 -3.69 -17.86 3.00
C SER A 36 -2.33 -17.91 3.73
N GLN A 37 -1.55 -16.84 3.66
CA GLN A 37 -0.19 -16.77 4.21
C GLN A 37 -0.10 -15.94 5.51
N HIS A 38 -1.08 -15.08 5.78
CA HIS A 38 -1.04 -14.13 6.88
C HIS A 38 -2.35 -14.11 7.67
N GLU A 39 -2.22 -14.02 8.99
CA GLU A 39 -3.37 -13.82 9.87
C GLU A 39 -3.92 -12.40 9.70
N MET A 40 -5.26 -12.27 9.68
CA MET A 40 -5.94 -10.99 9.48
C MET A 40 -5.58 -9.93 10.53
N ASN A 41 -5.35 -10.35 11.76
CA ASN A 41 -4.94 -9.49 12.87
C ASN A 41 -3.49 -8.98 12.77
N LYS A 42 -2.70 -9.53 11.84
CA LYS A 42 -1.33 -9.10 11.50
C LYS A 42 -1.23 -8.42 10.15
N LEU A 43 -2.35 -8.10 9.53
CA LEU A 43 -2.40 -7.30 8.31
C LEU A 43 -2.75 -5.86 8.65
N THR A 44 -1.96 -4.91 8.15
CA THR A 44 -2.28 -3.47 8.23
C THR A 44 -2.49 -2.94 6.82
N PHE A 45 -3.67 -2.39 6.59
CA PHE A 45 -4.00 -1.70 5.34
C PHE A 45 -3.60 -0.23 5.45
N VAL A 46 -2.73 0.22 4.55
CA VAL A 46 -2.32 1.63 4.44
C VAL A 46 -2.90 2.19 3.16
N CYS A 47 -3.99 2.93 3.30
CA CYS A 47 -4.76 3.53 2.22
C CYS A 47 -4.29 4.96 2.00
N ILE A 48 -3.43 5.16 1.01
CA ILE A 48 -2.73 6.42 0.77
C ILE A 48 -3.59 7.32 -0.10
N GLY A 49 -3.65 8.60 0.25
CA GLY A 49 -4.34 9.62 -0.52
C GLY A 49 -5.02 10.68 0.33
N THR A 50 -5.77 11.54 -0.35
CA THR A 50 -6.51 12.66 0.28
C THR A 50 -7.88 12.84 -0.37
N ASP A 51 -8.84 13.31 0.39
CA ASP A 51 -10.18 13.68 -0.09
C ASP A 51 -10.20 15.03 -0.85
N ARG A 52 -9.10 15.81 -0.77
CA ARG A 52 -9.00 17.13 -1.41
C ARG A 52 -8.90 17.04 -2.94
N SER A 53 -8.59 15.88 -3.49
CA SER A 53 -8.50 15.62 -4.92
C SER A 53 -9.24 14.34 -5.27
N SER A 54 -10.18 14.43 -6.21
CA SER A 54 -10.96 13.26 -6.67
C SER A 54 -10.07 12.16 -7.29
N GLY A 55 -8.92 12.53 -7.85
CA GLY A 55 -7.95 11.57 -8.38
C GLY A 55 -7.18 10.80 -7.32
N ASP A 56 -7.15 11.30 -6.09
CA ASP A 56 -6.35 10.77 -4.97
C ASP A 56 -7.23 10.21 -3.82
N SER A 57 -8.53 10.19 -4.01
CA SER A 57 -9.49 9.77 -2.98
C SER A 57 -9.70 8.26 -2.89
N LEU A 58 -9.15 7.47 -3.81
CA LEU A 58 -9.32 6.00 -3.82
C LEU A 58 -8.87 5.38 -2.49
N GLY A 59 -7.67 5.72 -2.01
CA GLY A 59 -7.14 5.22 -0.75
C GLY A 59 -8.09 5.47 0.42
N PRO A 60 -8.42 6.73 0.74
CA PRO A 60 -9.33 7.07 1.83
C PRO A 60 -10.72 6.42 1.73
N LEU A 61 -11.29 6.29 0.53
CA LEU A 61 -12.57 5.61 0.31
C LEU A 61 -12.47 4.12 0.65
N VAL A 62 -11.46 3.44 0.13
CA VAL A 62 -11.22 2.01 0.43
C VAL A 62 -10.96 1.80 1.92
N GLY A 63 -10.14 2.67 2.54
CA GLY A 63 -9.86 2.60 3.97
C GLY A 63 -11.11 2.73 4.83
N THR A 64 -12.00 3.66 4.48
CA THR A 64 -13.29 3.81 5.16
C THR A 64 -14.14 2.53 5.04
N MET A 65 -14.24 1.98 3.83
CA MET A 65 -15.01 0.75 3.60
C MET A 65 -14.42 -0.45 4.36
N LEU A 66 -13.10 -0.58 4.41
CA LEU A 66 -12.44 -1.64 5.18
C LEU A 66 -12.72 -1.51 6.68
N MET A 67 -12.65 -0.29 7.22
CA MET A 67 -12.97 -0.03 8.62
C MET A 67 -14.44 -0.36 8.95
N GLU A 68 -15.38 0.02 8.08
CA GLU A 68 -16.81 -0.31 8.21
C GLU A 68 -17.08 -1.82 8.16
N GLN A 69 -16.26 -2.57 7.43
CA GLN A 69 -16.31 -4.04 7.38
C GLN A 69 -15.61 -4.73 8.56
N GLY A 70 -15.08 -3.96 9.52
CA GLY A 70 -14.48 -4.49 10.74
C GLY A 70 -13.03 -4.98 10.60
N PHE A 71 -12.29 -4.55 9.59
CA PHE A 71 -10.87 -4.83 9.51
C PHE A 71 -10.13 -4.13 10.66
N PRO A 72 -9.28 -4.86 11.43
CA PRO A 72 -8.77 -4.34 12.71
C PRO A 72 -7.70 -3.26 12.57
N HIS A 73 -6.94 -3.26 11.49
CA HIS A 73 -5.80 -2.36 11.30
C HIS A 73 -5.89 -1.66 9.93
N VAL A 74 -6.51 -0.49 9.93
CA VAL A 74 -6.66 0.36 8.73
C VAL A 74 -6.12 1.76 9.02
N ILE A 75 -5.28 2.26 8.15
CA ILE A 75 -4.70 3.61 8.16
C ILE A 75 -5.12 4.31 6.87
N GLY A 76 -5.61 5.53 6.98
CA GLY A 76 -6.04 6.33 5.84
C GLY A 76 -7.51 6.09 5.49
N THR A 77 -8.38 6.88 6.11
CA THR A 77 -9.84 6.91 5.87
C THR A 77 -10.26 8.29 5.39
N MET A 78 -11.52 8.47 5.03
CA MET A 78 -12.08 9.78 4.67
C MET A 78 -12.05 10.77 5.84
N THR A 79 -12.17 10.28 7.08
CA THR A 79 -12.12 11.12 8.29
C THR A 79 -10.70 11.37 8.77
N GLU A 80 -9.77 10.48 8.48
CA GLU A 80 -8.34 10.57 8.86
C GLU A 80 -7.47 10.12 7.68
N PRO A 81 -7.27 10.99 6.66
CA PRO A 81 -6.52 10.62 5.46
C PRO A 81 -5.05 10.38 5.74
N CYS A 82 -4.47 9.44 5.02
CA CYS A 82 -3.04 9.17 5.02
C CYS A 82 -2.40 9.82 3.79
N ASP A 83 -2.19 11.12 3.85
CA ASP A 83 -1.50 11.88 2.81
C ASP A 83 0.03 11.78 2.93
N ALA A 84 0.74 12.44 2.01
CA ALA A 84 2.20 12.43 1.96
C ALA A 84 2.86 12.96 3.24
N ASP A 85 2.26 13.94 3.90
CA ASP A 85 2.81 14.60 5.08
C ASP A 85 2.70 13.70 6.32
N HIS A 86 1.64 12.90 6.41
CA HIS A 86 1.35 12.03 7.55
C HIS A 86 1.85 10.58 7.39
N LEU A 87 2.12 10.13 6.15
CA LEU A 87 2.47 8.74 5.84
C LEU A 87 3.61 8.20 6.72
N VAL A 88 4.69 8.97 6.89
CA VAL A 88 5.86 8.53 7.68
C VAL A 88 5.49 8.26 9.12
N SER A 89 4.72 9.17 9.73
CA SER A 89 4.32 9.06 11.13
C SER A 89 3.39 7.87 11.38
N TYR A 90 2.52 7.55 10.40
CA TYR A 90 1.65 6.38 10.46
C TYR A 90 2.44 5.08 10.32
N LEU A 91 3.38 5.01 9.37
CA LEU A 91 4.20 3.81 9.16
C LEU A 91 5.07 3.47 10.37
N GLU A 92 5.51 4.48 11.15
CA GLU A 92 6.29 4.28 12.37
C GLU A 92 5.49 3.62 13.50
N ARG A 93 4.17 3.74 13.49
CA ARG A 93 3.25 3.17 14.49
C ARG A 93 2.85 1.73 14.19
N ILE A 94 3.09 1.23 12.96
CA ILE A 94 2.73 -0.14 12.58
C ILE A 94 3.63 -1.12 13.34
N PRO A 95 3.06 -2.13 14.03
CA PRO A 95 3.83 -3.17 14.69
C PRO A 95 4.80 -3.86 13.71
N GLN A 96 5.97 -4.27 14.21
CA GLN A 96 7.02 -4.83 13.35
C GLN A 96 6.66 -6.20 12.76
N ASP A 97 5.82 -6.95 13.44
CA ASP A 97 5.33 -8.26 13.02
C ASP A 97 4.09 -8.18 12.09
N HIS A 98 3.63 -6.97 11.76
CA HIS A 98 2.55 -6.78 10.79
C HIS A 98 3.05 -6.74 9.35
N HIS A 99 2.28 -7.36 8.46
CA HIS A 99 2.42 -7.21 7.01
C HIS A 99 1.59 -6.03 6.53
N VAL A 100 2.19 -5.20 5.70
CA VAL A 100 1.55 -3.98 5.21
C VAL A 100 1.00 -4.20 3.80
N ILE A 101 -0.27 -3.89 3.62
CA ILE A 101 -0.92 -3.80 2.31
C ILE A 101 -1.12 -2.33 2.00
N ALA A 102 -0.35 -1.80 1.06
CA ALA A 102 -0.50 -0.41 0.62
C ALA A 102 -1.50 -0.31 -0.54
N ILE A 103 -2.40 0.64 -0.47
CA ILE A 103 -3.42 0.95 -1.48
C ILE A 103 -3.27 2.42 -1.84
N ASP A 104 -2.97 2.68 -3.12
CA ASP A 104 -2.71 4.03 -3.62
C ASP A 104 -3.32 4.20 -5.02
N ALA A 105 -3.76 5.41 -5.34
CA ALA A 105 -4.16 5.77 -6.68
C ALA A 105 -2.93 6.10 -7.52
N CYS A 106 -2.85 5.59 -8.72
CA CYS A 106 -1.76 5.91 -9.62
C CYS A 106 -2.26 6.48 -10.95
N LEU A 107 -1.51 7.44 -11.51
CA LEU A 107 -1.76 7.94 -12.84
C LEU A 107 -1.33 6.88 -13.85
N GLY A 108 -2.28 6.40 -14.64
CA GLY A 108 -2.06 5.43 -15.70
C GLY A 108 -2.09 6.07 -17.09
N GLN A 109 -1.71 5.30 -18.11
CA GLN A 109 -1.90 5.69 -19.51
C GLN A 109 -3.37 5.61 -19.90
N GLN A 110 -3.76 6.33 -20.96
CA GLN A 110 -5.08 6.16 -21.60
C GLN A 110 -5.30 4.67 -21.92
N GLY A 111 -6.45 4.14 -21.54
CA GLY A 111 -6.76 2.69 -21.68
C GLY A 111 -6.35 1.83 -20.49
N SER A 112 -5.74 2.41 -19.46
CA SER A 112 -5.50 1.71 -18.17
C SER A 112 -6.53 2.05 -17.08
N ALA A 113 -7.50 2.90 -17.39
CA ALA A 113 -8.58 3.22 -16.46
C ALA A 113 -9.35 1.96 -16.05
N GLY A 114 -9.58 1.78 -14.74
CA GLY A 114 -10.23 0.59 -14.19
C GLY A 114 -9.34 -0.64 -14.05
N MET A 115 -8.06 -0.54 -14.39
CA MET A 115 -7.07 -1.60 -14.14
C MET A 115 -6.33 -1.36 -12.82
N PHE A 116 -5.80 -2.44 -12.25
CA PHE A 116 -5.01 -2.43 -11.03
C PHE A 116 -3.58 -2.88 -11.34
N LEU A 117 -2.62 -2.30 -10.63
CA LEU A 117 -1.27 -2.80 -10.55
C LEU A 117 -1.11 -3.49 -9.19
N VAL A 118 -0.76 -4.77 -9.20
CA VAL A 118 -0.54 -5.55 -7.99
C VAL A 118 0.92 -6.02 -7.94
N ALA A 119 1.51 -5.94 -6.76
CA ALA A 119 2.90 -6.37 -6.55
C ALA A 119 3.07 -6.93 -5.15
N HIS A 120 4.00 -7.88 -4.99
CA HIS A 120 4.47 -8.40 -3.71
C HIS A 120 5.74 -7.67 -3.21
N GLU A 121 6.03 -6.52 -3.79
CA GLU A 121 7.20 -5.68 -3.47
C GLU A 121 6.76 -4.33 -2.89
N PRO A 122 7.66 -3.61 -2.20
CA PRO A 122 7.34 -2.31 -1.64
C PRO A 122 6.84 -1.34 -2.70
N LEU A 123 5.72 -0.70 -2.41
CA LEU A 123 5.21 0.41 -3.20
C LEU A 123 6.11 1.63 -2.99
N THR A 124 6.51 2.28 -4.07
CA THR A 124 7.11 3.61 -4.00
C THR A 124 6.00 4.63 -4.26
N PRO A 125 5.38 5.20 -3.21
CA PRO A 125 4.27 6.12 -3.38
C PRO A 125 4.73 7.36 -4.13
N ALA A 126 3.87 7.85 -5.02
CA ALA A 126 3.94 9.15 -5.70
C ALA A 126 5.35 9.64 -6.01
N ARG A 127 5.89 9.26 -7.14
CA ARG A 127 7.14 9.85 -7.70
C ARG A 127 7.10 11.38 -7.78
N SER A 128 5.91 11.97 -7.78
CA SER A 128 5.68 13.41 -7.87
C SER A 128 5.94 14.19 -6.58
N VAL A 129 6.03 13.53 -5.42
CA VAL A 129 6.12 14.21 -4.10
C VAL A 129 7.35 13.81 -3.26
N GLY A 130 8.40 13.28 -3.82
CA GLY A 130 9.69 13.09 -3.12
C GLY A 130 9.70 11.97 -2.06
N LEU A 131 8.71 11.09 -2.01
CA LEU A 131 8.56 10.00 -1.04
C LEU A 131 9.54 8.81 -1.19
N ALA A 132 10.49 8.89 -2.10
CA ALA A 132 11.60 7.91 -2.21
C ALA A 132 12.39 7.71 -0.89
N ALA A 133 12.29 8.67 0.04
CA ALA A 133 12.91 8.58 1.36
C ALA A 133 12.16 7.64 2.32
N VAL A 134 10.86 7.45 2.15
CA VAL A 134 10.01 6.62 3.04
C VAL A 134 10.29 5.14 2.84
N CYS A 135 10.35 4.67 1.60
CA CYS A 135 10.71 3.28 1.30
C CYS A 135 12.11 2.93 1.80
N ARG A 136 13.08 3.87 1.69
CA ARG A 136 14.43 3.66 2.23
C ARG A 136 14.45 3.56 3.76
N ARG A 137 13.56 4.23 4.47
CA ARG A 137 13.49 4.19 5.94
C ARG A 137 12.87 2.87 6.44
N LEU A 138 11.86 2.36 5.76
CA LEU A 138 11.31 1.02 6.02
C LEU A 138 12.36 -0.07 5.74
N GLN A 139 13.15 0.06 4.67
CA GLN A 139 14.26 -0.82 4.35
C GLN A 139 15.37 -0.79 5.40
N ARG A 140 15.72 0.38 5.96
CA ARG A 140 16.80 0.52 6.96
C ARG A 140 16.47 -0.13 8.31
N ARG A 141 15.19 -0.19 8.71
CA ARG A 141 14.79 -0.88 9.95
C ARG A 141 14.94 -2.41 9.87
N SER A 142 14.98 -2.99 8.68
CA SER A 142 15.20 -4.42 8.47
C SER A 142 16.67 -4.86 8.59
N TYR A 143 17.62 -3.92 8.73
CA TYR A 143 19.05 -4.20 8.79
C TYR A 143 19.72 -3.93 10.15
N CYS A 144 18.94 -3.63 11.19
CA CYS A 144 19.45 -3.42 12.55
C CYS A 144 19.02 -4.58 13.46
N GLU A 145 19.43 -5.78 13.11
CA GLU A 145 19.62 -6.93 14.00
C GLU A 145 20.91 -7.64 13.60
#